data_d5602c95b26be07b9b4c17187951d33b
#
_entry.id   d5602c95b26be07b9b4c17187951d33b
#
_cell.length_a   1.000
_cell.length_b   1.000
_cell.length_c   1.000
_cell.angle_alpha   90.00
_cell.angle_beta   90.00
_cell.angle_gamma   90.00
#
_symmetry.space_group_name_H-M   'P 1'
#
loop_
_entity.id
_entity.type
_entity.pdbx_description
1 polymer ?
#
loop_
_entity_poly.entity_id
_entity_poly.type
_entity_poly.pdbx_seq_one_letter_code
_entity_poly.pdbx_strand_id
1 'polypeptide(L)'
;MAFDEEGQAADEQRKVEICTRSYNILVNVVGFNRNDIIFDPNILTLATGMEEHDNYGVEFLNATKKIKGLCPGAKISGGVSNFSFSFRGFEKVREAMHSVFLYHAIKHGMDMGNYKI
;
A
#
# COMPACT_ATOMS: atom_id res chain seq x y z
N MET A 1 9.03 1.18 -1.65
CA MET A 1 7.87 0.87 -2.53
C MET A 1 8.01 -0.56 -3.07
N ALA A 2 6.89 -1.23 -3.29
CA ALA A 2 6.86 -2.60 -3.78
C ALA A 2 7.10 -2.68 -5.30
N PHE A 3 8.36 -2.79 -5.66
CA PHE A 3 8.87 -2.94 -7.03
C PHE A 3 9.79 -4.15 -7.11
N ASP A 4 9.80 -4.80 -8.25
CA ASP A 4 10.79 -5.81 -8.60
C ASP A 4 11.25 -5.64 -10.06
N GLU A 5 11.90 -6.66 -10.60
CA GLU A 5 12.42 -6.66 -11.97
C GLU A 5 11.33 -6.54 -13.03
N GLU A 6 10.09 -6.88 -12.67
CA GLU A 6 8.92 -6.79 -13.54
C GLU A 6 8.16 -5.47 -13.39
N GLY A 7 8.55 -4.62 -12.42
CA GLY A 7 7.96 -3.32 -12.18
C GLY A 7 7.14 -3.23 -10.90
N GLN A 8 6.20 -2.30 -10.89
CA GLN A 8 5.38 -2.00 -9.73
C GLN A 8 4.35 -3.08 -9.44
N ALA A 9 4.28 -3.52 -8.18
CA ALA A 9 3.27 -4.48 -7.75
C ALA A 9 1.89 -3.84 -7.69
N ALA A 10 0.90 -4.46 -8.34
CA ALA A 10 -0.49 -4.00 -8.34
C ALA A 10 -1.40 -4.92 -7.54
N ASP A 11 -1.19 -6.23 -7.61
CA ASP A 11 -2.02 -7.21 -6.90
C ASP A 11 -1.48 -7.57 -5.52
N GLU A 12 -2.35 -8.16 -4.71
CA GLU A 12 -2.05 -8.56 -3.34
C GLU A 12 -0.84 -9.50 -3.26
N GLN A 13 -0.81 -10.52 -4.09
CA GLN A 13 0.23 -11.54 -4.06
C GLN A 13 1.61 -10.95 -4.31
N ARG A 14 1.76 -10.16 -5.36
CA ARG A 14 3.04 -9.53 -5.69
C ARG A 14 3.49 -8.54 -4.62
N LYS A 15 2.57 -7.77 -4.05
CA LYS A 15 2.89 -6.86 -2.94
C LYS A 15 3.47 -7.61 -1.75
N VAL A 16 2.84 -8.71 -1.37
CA VAL A 16 3.29 -9.55 -0.25
C VAL A 16 4.63 -10.21 -0.56
N GLU A 17 4.79 -10.78 -1.74
CA GLU A 17 6.04 -11.44 -2.15
C GLU A 17 7.23 -10.48 -2.16
N ILE A 18 7.08 -9.31 -2.76
CA ILE A 18 8.15 -8.33 -2.85
C ILE A 18 8.54 -7.81 -1.48
N CYS A 19 7.56 -7.44 -0.66
CA CYS A 19 7.84 -6.92 0.69
C CYS A 19 8.47 -7.98 1.58
N THR A 20 7.98 -9.22 1.54
CA THR A 20 8.55 -10.32 2.32
C THR A 20 9.97 -10.66 1.90
N ARG A 21 10.23 -10.71 0.60
CA ARG A 21 11.59 -10.93 0.05
C ARG A 21 12.53 -9.82 0.51
N SER A 22 12.10 -8.57 0.39
CA SER A 22 12.91 -7.42 0.80
C SER A 22 13.17 -7.43 2.30
N TYR A 23 12.18 -7.74 3.10
CA TYR A 23 12.31 -7.85 4.55
C TYR A 23 13.36 -8.89 4.94
N ASN A 24 13.29 -10.07 4.36
CA ASN A 24 14.24 -11.14 4.66
C ASN A 24 15.66 -10.75 4.28
N ILE A 25 15.86 -10.09 3.15
CA ILE A 25 17.18 -9.61 2.72
C ILE A 25 17.69 -8.53 3.68
N LEU A 26 16.88 -7.55 4.00
CA LEU A 26 17.28 -6.43 4.86
C LEU A 26 17.61 -6.88 6.28
N VAL A 27 16.79 -7.74 6.86
CA VAL A 27 16.98 -8.19 8.25
C VAL A 27 18.05 -9.26 8.36
N ASN A 28 18.00 -10.28 7.52
CA ASN A 28 18.82 -11.47 7.67
C ASN A 28 20.17 -11.41 6.95
N VAL A 29 20.26 -10.66 5.84
CA VAL A 29 21.50 -10.54 5.06
C VAL A 29 22.22 -9.24 5.36
N VAL A 30 21.52 -8.11 5.31
CA VAL A 30 22.11 -6.79 5.51
C VAL A 30 22.24 -6.43 6.99
N GLY A 31 21.34 -6.93 7.83
CA GLY A 31 21.38 -6.69 9.27
C GLY A 31 20.62 -5.45 9.74
N PHE A 32 19.64 -4.99 8.97
CA PHE A 32 18.79 -3.87 9.40
C PHE A 32 17.98 -4.24 10.64
N ASN A 33 17.78 -3.26 11.51
CA ASN A 33 16.77 -3.37 12.56
C ASN A 33 15.40 -3.38 11.88
N ARG A 34 14.58 -4.39 12.20
CA ARG A 34 13.25 -4.55 11.62
C ARG A 34 12.34 -3.34 11.84
N ASN A 35 12.54 -2.60 12.92
CA ASN A 35 11.77 -1.40 13.23
C ASN A 35 12.13 -0.18 12.36
N ASP A 36 13.24 -0.26 11.62
CA ASP A 36 13.69 0.79 10.72
C ASP A 36 13.19 0.61 9.29
N ILE A 37 12.38 -0.41 9.04
CA ILE A 37 11.87 -0.74 7.71
C ILE A 37 10.45 -0.19 7.56
N ILE A 38 10.23 0.56 6.48
CA ILE A 38 8.92 1.08 6.09
C ILE A 38 8.63 0.57 4.68
N PHE A 39 7.54 -0.19 4.52
CA PHE A 39 7.08 -0.63 3.22
C PHE A 39 5.95 0.25 2.71
N ASP A 40 6.00 0.53 1.42
CA ASP A 40 4.90 1.13 0.67
C ASP A 40 4.44 0.11 -0.38
N PRO A 41 3.37 -0.63 -0.12
CA PRO A 41 2.87 -1.63 -1.08
C PRO A 41 2.03 -1.05 -2.22
N ASN A 42 2.17 0.23 -2.50
CA ASN A 42 1.57 0.97 -3.62
C ASN A 42 0.04 1.09 -3.52
N ILE A 43 -0.43 2.29 -3.23
CA ILE A 43 -1.83 2.65 -3.41
C ILE A 43 -1.98 3.16 -4.84
N LEU A 44 -2.75 2.44 -5.65
CA LEU A 44 -2.96 2.76 -7.07
C LEU A 44 -4.33 3.37 -7.29
N THR A 45 -4.44 4.14 -8.38
CA THR A 45 -5.68 4.82 -8.76
C THR A 45 -6.75 3.80 -9.16
N LEU A 46 -7.92 3.93 -8.57
CA LEU A 46 -9.08 3.12 -8.95
C LEU A 46 -10.06 3.92 -9.81
N ALA A 47 -11.07 3.25 -10.34
CA ALA A 47 -12.13 3.85 -11.15
C ALA A 47 -11.58 4.66 -12.34
N THR A 48 -10.56 4.13 -13.01
CA THR A 48 -9.94 4.74 -14.19
C THR A 48 -10.69 4.41 -15.49
N GLY A 49 -11.74 3.60 -15.41
CA GLY A 49 -12.42 3.03 -16.56
C GLY A 49 -11.88 1.67 -16.99
N MET A 50 -10.80 1.19 -16.37
CA MET A 50 -10.25 -0.15 -16.55
C MET A 50 -10.73 -1.04 -15.40
N GLU A 51 -11.41 -2.13 -15.72
CA GLU A 51 -12.01 -3.03 -14.73
C GLU A 51 -10.98 -3.57 -13.71
N GLU A 52 -9.79 -3.91 -14.18
CA GLU A 52 -8.70 -4.41 -13.33
C GLU A 52 -8.27 -3.41 -12.23
N HIS A 53 -8.47 -2.10 -12.47
CA HIS A 53 -8.10 -1.06 -11.51
C HIS A 53 -9.13 -0.88 -10.38
N ASP A 54 -10.33 -1.41 -10.54
CA ASP A 54 -11.40 -1.20 -9.56
C ASP A 54 -11.14 -1.95 -8.24
N ASN A 55 -10.26 -2.94 -8.25
CA ASN A 55 -9.94 -3.75 -7.06
C ASN A 55 -8.66 -3.32 -6.35
N TYR A 56 -7.98 -2.29 -6.79
CA TYR A 56 -6.67 -1.88 -6.24
C TYR A 56 -6.72 -1.52 -4.74
N GLY A 57 -7.81 -0.93 -4.28
CA GLY A 57 -7.97 -0.61 -2.87
C GLY A 57 -8.00 -1.87 -1.99
N VAL A 58 -8.78 -2.86 -2.40
CA VAL A 58 -8.90 -4.15 -1.70
C VAL A 58 -7.56 -4.89 -1.72
N GLU A 59 -6.86 -4.89 -2.86
CA GLU A 59 -5.54 -5.50 -2.99
C GLU A 59 -4.54 -4.90 -2.00
N PHE A 60 -4.54 -3.57 -1.85
CA PHE A 60 -3.68 -2.89 -0.88
C PHE A 60 -4.03 -3.27 0.55
N LEU A 61 -5.31 -3.26 0.91
CA LEU A 61 -5.76 -3.58 2.27
C LEU A 61 -5.38 -5.00 2.67
N ASN A 62 -5.63 -5.95 1.80
CA ASN A 62 -5.31 -7.36 2.05
C ASN A 62 -3.81 -7.59 2.13
N ALA A 63 -3.04 -6.99 1.23
CA ALA A 63 -1.58 -7.05 1.26
C ALA A 63 -1.01 -6.47 2.55
N THR A 64 -1.53 -5.31 2.98
CA THR A 64 -1.09 -4.65 4.22
C THR A 64 -1.26 -5.58 5.42
N LYS A 65 -2.41 -6.21 5.56
CA LYS A 65 -2.68 -7.14 6.66
C LYS A 65 -1.70 -8.32 6.66
N LYS A 66 -1.45 -8.90 5.50
CA LYS A 66 -0.52 -10.02 5.35
C LYS A 66 0.92 -9.62 5.63
N ILE A 67 1.36 -8.48 5.10
CA ILE A 67 2.72 -7.98 5.32
C ILE A 67 2.97 -7.71 6.81
N LYS A 68 2.02 -7.12 7.51
CA LYS A 68 2.16 -6.88 8.95
C LYS A 68 2.33 -8.17 9.74
N GLY A 69 1.70 -9.26 9.32
CA GLY A 69 1.86 -10.57 9.93
C GLY A 69 3.17 -11.28 9.57
N LEU A 70 3.66 -11.10 8.34
CA LEU A 70 4.84 -11.79 7.83
C LEU A 70 6.15 -11.02 8.08
N CYS A 71 6.07 -9.71 8.29
CA CYS A 71 7.22 -8.82 8.48
C CYS A 71 7.12 -8.09 9.83
N PRO A 72 7.29 -8.81 10.96
CA PRO A 72 7.15 -8.18 12.29
C PRO A 72 8.10 -7.01 12.48
N GLY A 73 7.59 -5.90 13.00
CA GLY A 73 8.35 -4.68 13.25
C GLY A 73 8.35 -3.69 12.09
N ALA A 74 8.14 -4.12 10.86
CA ALA A 74 8.06 -3.22 9.71
C ALA A 74 6.78 -2.38 9.75
N LYS A 75 6.91 -1.14 9.28
CA LYS A 75 5.79 -0.19 9.16
C LYS A 75 5.25 -0.19 7.74
N ILE A 76 4.01 0.24 7.60
CA ILE A 76 3.35 0.38 6.30
C ILE A 76 3.00 1.84 6.07
N SER A 77 3.39 2.38 4.92
CA SER A 77 2.98 3.69 4.46
C SER A 77 2.23 3.58 3.14
N GLY A 78 1.49 4.63 2.79
CA GLY A 78 0.78 4.66 1.53
C GLY A 78 0.48 6.09 1.05
N GLY A 79 0.57 6.30 -0.25
CA GLY A 79 0.19 7.55 -0.90
C GLY A 79 -1.32 7.60 -1.13
N VAL A 80 -2.08 8.05 -0.15
CA VAL A 80 -3.55 8.00 -0.15
C VAL A 80 -4.15 8.81 -1.29
N SER A 81 -3.52 9.92 -1.69
CA SER A 81 -4.01 10.75 -2.79
C SER A 81 -4.12 10.01 -4.13
N ASN A 82 -3.29 9.00 -4.35
CA ASN A 82 -3.31 8.22 -5.58
C ASN A 82 -4.61 7.44 -5.76
N PHE A 83 -5.21 7.01 -4.65
CA PHE A 83 -6.44 6.22 -4.65
C PHE A 83 -7.57 6.90 -5.43
N SER A 84 -7.71 8.21 -5.27
CA SER A 84 -8.80 8.99 -5.86
C SER A 84 -8.37 9.87 -7.03
N PHE A 85 -7.20 9.58 -7.63
CA PHE A 85 -6.63 10.43 -8.67
C PHE A 85 -7.56 10.63 -9.88
N SER A 86 -8.35 9.62 -10.24
CA SER A 86 -9.33 9.72 -11.32
C SER A 86 -10.48 10.70 -11.02
N PHE A 87 -10.63 11.13 -9.77
CA PHE A 87 -11.65 12.09 -9.33
C PHE A 87 -11.06 13.48 -9.08
N ARG A 88 -9.94 13.80 -9.69
CA ARG A 88 -9.36 15.17 -9.62
C ARG A 88 -10.39 16.21 -10.04
N GLY A 89 -10.46 17.30 -9.28
CA GLY A 89 -11.45 18.36 -9.49
C GLY A 89 -12.74 18.17 -8.71
N PHE A 90 -12.96 17.00 -8.12
CA PHE A 90 -14.12 16.68 -7.27
C PHE A 90 -13.67 16.50 -5.82
N GLU A 91 -13.24 17.61 -5.20
CA GLU A 91 -12.54 17.55 -3.91
C GLU A 91 -13.35 16.94 -2.77
N LYS A 92 -14.65 17.21 -2.71
CA LYS A 92 -15.53 16.61 -1.69
C LYS A 92 -15.64 15.10 -1.84
N VAL A 93 -15.70 14.62 -3.08
CA VAL A 93 -15.72 13.19 -3.38
C VAL A 93 -14.38 12.56 -2.96
N ARG A 94 -13.27 13.17 -3.32
CA ARG A 94 -11.94 12.70 -2.93
C ARG A 94 -11.77 12.65 -1.42
N GLU A 95 -12.21 13.67 -0.71
CA GLU A 95 -12.14 13.72 0.76
C GLU A 95 -12.93 12.57 1.38
N ALA A 96 -14.15 12.31 0.89
CA ALA A 96 -14.95 11.18 1.35
C ALA A 96 -14.28 9.84 1.06
N MET A 97 -13.70 9.67 -0.13
CA MET A 97 -12.96 8.46 -0.51
C MET A 97 -11.76 8.23 0.41
N HIS A 98 -10.99 9.29 0.69
CA HIS A 98 -9.83 9.19 1.58
C HIS A 98 -10.23 8.81 3.00
N SER A 99 -11.31 9.39 3.52
CA SER A 99 -11.80 9.11 4.87
C SER A 99 -12.21 7.65 5.04
N VAL A 100 -12.97 7.12 4.09
CA VAL A 100 -13.42 5.73 4.11
C VAL A 100 -12.22 4.78 3.93
N PHE A 101 -11.34 5.07 2.98
CA PHE A 101 -10.17 4.25 2.73
C PHE A 101 -9.24 4.20 3.95
N LEU A 102 -8.94 5.35 4.56
CA LEU A 102 -8.09 5.42 5.74
C LEU A 102 -8.66 4.63 6.92
N TYR A 103 -9.96 4.70 7.13
CA TYR A 103 -10.61 3.91 8.18
C TYR A 103 -10.29 2.42 8.03
N HIS A 104 -10.45 1.88 6.82
CA HIS A 104 -10.15 0.48 6.55
C HIS A 104 -8.64 0.18 6.54
N ALA A 105 -7.84 1.07 5.97
CA ALA A 105 -6.39 0.88 5.89
C ALA A 105 -5.73 0.83 7.27
N ILE A 106 -6.14 1.72 8.18
CA ILE A 106 -5.64 1.73 9.55
C ILE A 106 -6.01 0.43 10.27
N LYS A 107 -7.24 -0.04 10.10
CA LYS A 107 -7.66 -1.33 10.66
C LYS A 107 -6.86 -2.52 10.16
N HIS A 108 -6.38 -2.46 8.90
CA HIS A 108 -5.55 -3.51 8.32
C HIS A 108 -4.07 -3.38 8.68
N GLY A 109 -3.68 -2.31 9.35
CA GLY A 109 -2.33 -2.13 9.87
C GLY A 109 -1.48 -1.06 9.19
N MET A 110 -2.07 -0.19 8.36
CA MET A 110 -1.33 0.96 7.81
C MET A 110 -0.94 1.91 8.95
N ASP A 111 0.34 2.25 9.02
CA ASP A 111 0.91 3.05 10.10
C ASP A 111 0.96 4.54 9.76
N MET A 112 1.13 4.88 8.50
CA MET A 112 1.24 6.26 8.04
C MET A 112 0.68 6.42 6.64
N GLY A 113 0.12 7.59 6.36
CA GLY A 113 -0.41 7.93 5.06
C GLY A 113 0.04 9.31 4.64
N ASN A 114 0.28 9.47 3.35
CA ASN A 114 0.61 10.75 2.75
C ASN A 114 -0.52 11.12 1.78
N TYR A 115 -1.21 12.23 2.05
CA TYR A 115 -2.27 12.68 1.17
C TYR A 115 -2.35 14.20 1.10
N LYS A 116 -2.81 14.66 -0.06
CA LYS A 116 -3.10 16.07 -0.31
C LYS A 116 -4.36 16.15 -1.16
N ILE A 117 -5.24 17.00 -0.77
CA ILE A 117 -6.45 17.29 -1.54
C ILE A 117 -6.21 18.52 -2.41
#